data_cb685f9bc6743ec4673874edd5e9d3f0
#
_entry.id   cb685f9bc6743ec4673874edd5e9d3f0
#
_cell.length_a   1.000
_cell.length_b   1.000
_cell.length_c   1.000
_cell.angle_alpha   90.00
_cell.angle_beta   90.00
_cell.angle_gamma   90.00
#
_symmetry.space_group_name_H-M   'P 1'
#
loop_
_entity.id
_entity.type
_entity.pdbx_description
1 polymer ?
#
loop_
_entity_poly.entity_id
_entity_poly.type
_entity_poly.pdbx_seq_one_letter_code
_entity_poly.pdbx_strand_id
1 'polypeptide(L)'
;MVRLAGIEPTTPWFVAKYSIQLSYSRNSHNYAMEEKNYITPAGYERIKAELLQLLNLDRPEVVKVVHWAASNGDRSENGDYIYGKKRLREIDRRIRFLNKRLELAVVVDNSARKSGDTNAEQIFFGATVTYSPLAGKDAGKGIEVTIVGVDEVDLEKNHVSWVSPIAKALIKSRLGDCVMIQTPTGSVEIEILNVQYL
;
A
#
# COMPACT_ATOMS: atom_id res chain seq x y z
N MET A 1 20.10 45.46 37.46
CA MET A 1 20.91 44.75 36.47
C MET A 1 20.92 43.28 36.86
N VAL A 2 19.96 42.49 36.36
CA VAL A 2 19.82 41.06 36.67
C VAL A 2 19.89 40.32 35.32
N ARG A 3 20.93 39.52 35.13
CA ARG A 3 21.09 38.62 33.98
C ARG A 3 20.20 37.39 34.16
N LEU A 4 19.25 37.18 33.26
CA LEU A 4 18.55 35.92 33.13
C LEU A 4 19.41 34.92 32.34
N ALA A 5 19.76 33.84 33.00
CA ALA A 5 20.45 32.73 32.39
C ALA A 5 19.52 31.98 31.43
N GLY A 6 19.95 31.85 30.17
CA GLY A 6 19.24 31.06 29.17
C GLY A 6 19.34 29.58 29.48
N ILE A 7 18.21 28.90 29.43
CA ILE A 7 18.12 27.44 29.47
C ILE A 7 18.25 26.97 28.01
N GLU A 8 19.35 26.32 27.68
CA GLU A 8 19.50 25.61 26.42
C GLU A 8 18.77 24.25 26.50
N PRO A 9 17.90 23.92 25.55
CA PRO A 9 17.33 22.59 25.47
C PRO A 9 18.27 21.64 24.77
N THR A 10 19.07 20.90 25.51
CA THR A 10 19.86 19.79 25.01
C THR A 10 19.03 18.51 25.00
N THR A 11 18.29 18.26 23.94
CA THR A 11 17.72 16.93 23.68
C THR A 11 18.26 16.38 22.34
N PRO A 12 18.96 15.24 22.35
CA PRO A 12 19.64 14.68 21.16
C PRO A 12 18.72 14.35 19.98
N TRP A 13 17.42 14.23 20.18
CA TRP A 13 16.50 13.87 19.13
C TRP A 13 16.11 15.05 18.20
N PHE A 14 16.28 16.29 18.64
CA PHE A 14 15.96 17.48 17.87
C PHE A 14 17.00 17.72 16.74
N VAL A 15 18.25 17.34 16.99
CA VAL A 15 19.34 17.46 16.00
C VAL A 15 19.19 16.44 14.87
N ALA A 16 18.68 15.24 15.18
CA ALA A 16 18.47 14.18 14.19
C ALA A 16 17.37 14.53 13.16
N LYS A 17 16.36 15.30 13.56
CA LYS A 17 15.24 15.68 12.68
C LYS A 17 15.66 16.74 11.65
N TYR A 18 16.60 17.62 11.97
CA TYR A 18 17.07 18.65 11.07
C TYR A 18 18.22 18.21 10.15
N SER A 19 19.06 17.26 10.57
CA SER A 19 20.15 16.74 9.72
C SER A 19 19.64 15.81 8.61
N ILE A 20 18.48 15.15 8.80
CA ILE A 20 17.84 14.36 7.74
C ILE A 20 17.23 15.27 6.66
N GLN A 21 16.78 16.47 7.02
CA GLN A 21 16.16 17.41 6.09
C GLN A 21 17.19 18.16 5.22
N LEU A 22 18.44 18.25 5.65
CA LEU A 22 19.51 18.98 4.91
C LEU A 22 20.29 18.08 3.94
N SER A 23 20.24 16.76 4.05
CA SER A 23 20.91 15.84 3.12
C SER A 23 20.09 15.50 1.87
N TYR A 24 18.78 15.81 1.84
CA TYR A 24 17.89 15.57 0.69
C TYR A 24 17.81 16.72 -0.32
N SER A 25 18.52 17.83 -0.09
CA SER A 25 18.42 19.04 -0.92
C SER A 25 19.44 19.15 -2.07
N ARG A 26 20.08 18.04 -2.47
CA ARG A 26 21.02 18.04 -3.60
C ARG A 26 20.80 16.86 -4.55
N ASN A 27 19.63 16.80 -5.18
CA ASN A 27 19.47 16.23 -6.53
C ASN A 27 18.10 16.61 -7.09
N SER A 28 17.96 17.90 -7.37
CA SER A 28 16.86 18.41 -8.18
C SER A 28 17.18 18.15 -9.65
N HIS A 29 16.70 17.05 -10.24
CA HIS A 29 16.38 16.92 -11.68
C HIS A 29 15.82 15.55 -12.05
N ASN A 30 15.11 14.88 -11.13
CA ASN A 30 14.18 13.83 -11.52
C ASN A 30 12.96 13.89 -10.60
N TYR A 31 12.03 14.79 -10.91
CA TYR A 31 10.65 14.61 -10.49
C TYR A 31 10.08 13.42 -11.30
N ALA A 32 10.49 12.20 -10.98
CA ALA A 32 9.60 11.08 -11.15
C ALA A 32 8.34 11.48 -10.38
N MET A 33 7.23 11.67 -11.08
CA MET A 33 5.92 11.86 -10.44
C MET A 33 5.83 10.74 -9.40
N GLU A 34 5.90 11.10 -8.11
CA GLU A 34 5.71 10.13 -7.03
C GLU A 34 4.33 9.53 -7.29
N GLU A 35 4.30 8.28 -7.72
CA GLU A 35 3.06 7.60 -8.05
C GLU A 35 2.25 7.51 -6.77
N LYS A 36 1.17 8.30 -6.72
CA LYS A 36 0.25 8.31 -5.59
C LYS A 36 -0.20 6.87 -5.31
N ASN A 37 -0.02 6.43 -4.09
CA ASN A 37 -0.48 5.12 -3.64
C ASN A 37 -1.91 5.24 -3.11
N TYR A 38 -2.89 5.13 -4.00
CA TYR A 38 -4.29 5.08 -3.55
C TYR A 38 -4.55 3.80 -2.77
N ILE A 39 -5.20 3.95 -1.62
CA ILE A 39 -5.50 2.86 -0.70
C ILE A 39 -6.87 3.09 -0.03
N THR A 40 -7.56 1.99 0.29
CA THR A 40 -8.79 2.07 1.10
C THR A 40 -8.47 2.35 2.57
N PRO A 41 -9.42 2.88 3.37
CA PRO A 41 -9.23 3.02 4.81
C PRO A 41 -8.85 1.69 5.50
N ALA A 42 -9.50 0.59 5.11
CA ALA A 42 -9.22 -0.76 5.64
C ALA A 42 -7.80 -1.23 5.29
N GLY A 43 -7.36 -1.00 4.04
CA GLY A 43 -6.01 -1.34 3.60
C GLY A 43 -4.94 -0.54 4.33
N TYR A 44 -5.19 0.75 4.54
CA TYR A 44 -4.28 1.61 5.30
C TYR A 44 -4.09 1.12 6.74
N GLU A 45 -5.20 0.83 7.47
CA GLU A 45 -5.11 0.32 8.84
C GLU A 45 -4.45 -1.07 8.90
N ARG A 46 -4.66 -1.93 7.91
CA ARG A 46 -3.98 -3.23 7.81
C ARG A 46 -2.46 -3.07 7.70
N ILE A 47 -1.98 -2.19 6.80
CA ILE A 47 -0.54 -1.93 6.62
C ILE A 47 0.06 -1.32 7.89
N LYS A 48 -0.66 -0.40 8.52
CA LYS A 48 -0.25 0.24 9.77
C LYS A 48 -0.18 -0.76 10.93
N ALA A 49 -1.15 -1.67 11.04
CA ALA A 49 -1.14 -2.72 12.05
C ALA A 49 0.06 -3.68 11.87
N GLU A 50 0.36 -4.10 10.63
CA GLU A 50 1.54 -4.91 10.31
C GLU A 50 2.83 -4.19 10.71
N LEU A 51 2.95 -2.90 10.37
CA LEU A 51 4.11 -2.10 10.75
C LEU A 51 4.31 -2.03 12.27
N LEU A 52 3.23 -1.78 13.03
CA LEU A 52 3.28 -1.72 14.48
C LEU A 52 3.64 -3.09 15.10
N GLN A 53 3.14 -4.18 14.56
CA GLN A 53 3.50 -5.53 14.99
C GLN A 53 5.00 -5.79 14.79
N LEU A 54 5.52 -5.49 13.60
CA LEU A 54 6.95 -5.66 13.30
C LEU A 54 7.84 -4.81 14.21
N LEU A 55 7.45 -3.57 14.50
CA LEU A 55 8.22 -2.65 15.34
C LEU A 55 8.19 -3.04 16.83
N ASN A 56 7.02 -3.39 17.35
CA ASN A 56 6.79 -3.53 18.78
C ASN A 56 6.93 -4.97 19.30
N LEU A 57 6.75 -5.97 18.42
CA LEU A 57 6.79 -7.39 18.81
C LEU A 57 7.91 -8.14 18.10
N ASP A 58 7.82 -8.31 16.79
CA ASP A 58 8.69 -9.23 16.04
C ASP A 58 10.17 -8.81 16.11
N ARG A 59 10.45 -7.52 15.86
CA ARG A 59 11.81 -7.00 15.86
C ARG A 59 12.48 -7.11 17.25
N PRO A 60 11.87 -6.67 18.35
CA PRO A 60 12.43 -6.83 19.71
C PRO A 60 12.67 -8.28 20.09
N GLU A 61 11.79 -9.21 19.73
CA GLU A 61 11.96 -10.63 19.99
C GLU A 61 13.20 -11.19 19.28
N VAL A 62 13.32 -10.92 17.97
CA VAL A 62 14.49 -11.37 17.19
C VAL A 62 15.78 -10.75 17.71
N VAL A 63 15.75 -9.48 18.15
CA VAL A 63 16.92 -8.82 18.78
C VAL A 63 17.34 -9.56 20.05
N LYS A 64 16.40 -9.98 20.90
CA LYS A 64 16.71 -10.76 22.12
C LYS A 64 17.39 -12.09 21.78
N VAL A 65 16.85 -12.82 20.78
CA VAL A 65 17.43 -14.08 20.32
C VAL A 65 18.86 -13.88 19.78
N VAL A 66 19.07 -12.87 18.93
CA VAL A 66 20.40 -12.54 18.38
C VAL A 66 21.38 -12.16 19.49
N HIS A 67 20.93 -11.38 20.47
CA HIS A 67 21.76 -10.99 21.61
C HIS A 67 22.17 -12.21 22.45
N TRP A 68 21.21 -13.08 22.78
CA TRP A 68 21.46 -14.32 23.52
C TRP A 68 22.43 -15.23 22.75
N ALA A 69 22.19 -15.48 21.46
CA ALA A 69 23.06 -16.28 20.61
C ALA A 69 24.48 -15.72 20.53
N ALA A 70 24.62 -14.38 20.49
CA ALA A 70 25.93 -13.72 20.45
C ALA A 70 26.74 -13.89 21.74
N SER A 71 26.10 -14.21 22.88
CA SER A 71 26.75 -14.46 24.16
C SER A 71 27.23 -15.90 24.35
N ASN A 72 26.78 -16.83 23.51
CA ASN A 72 27.01 -18.27 23.65
C ASN A 72 28.26 -18.82 22.89
N GLY A 73 29.22 -17.96 22.52
CA GLY A 73 30.48 -18.37 21.90
C GLY A 73 30.72 -17.84 20.49
N ASP A 74 31.34 -18.64 19.62
CA ASP A 74 31.74 -18.19 18.29
C ASP A 74 30.53 -17.86 17.41
N ARG A 75 30.44 -16.59 17.01
CA ARG A 75 29.35 -16.06 16.19
C ARG A 75 29.36 -16.59 14.76
N SER A 76 30.50 -17.02 14.26
CA SER A 76 30.67 -17.47 12.88
C SER A 76 30.08 -18.88 12.65
N GLU A 77 30.04 -19.71 13.69
CA GLU A 77 29.51 -21.08 13.64
C GLU A 77 28.14 -21.23 14.35
N ASN A 78 27.68 -20.17 15.02
CA ASN A 78 26.41 -20.18 15.75
C ASN A 78 25.22 -19.97 14.77
N GLY A 79 24.49 -21.05 14.50
CA GLY A 79 23.33 -21.05 13.60
C GLY A 79 22.26 -20.05 14.02
N ASP A 80 21.93 -19.98 15.33
CA ASP A 80 20.88 -19.08 15.85
C ASP A 80 21.27 -17.61 15.64
N TYR A 81 22.57 -17.28 15.78
CA TYR A 81 23.07 -15.94 15.50
C TYR A 81 22.93 -15.61 14.01
N ILE A 82 23.34 -16.50 13.12
CA ILE A 82 23.31 -16.29 11.66
C ILE A 82 21.86 -16.13 11.17
N TYR A 83 20.96 -17.05 11.58
CA TYR A 83 19.55 -17.03 11.20
C TYR A 83 18.83 -15.82 11.81
N GLY A 84 19.08 -15.49 13.05
CA GLY A 84 18.52 -14.32 13.72
C GLY A 84 18.92 -13.02 13.02
N LYS A 85 20.18 -12.88 12.63
CA LYS A 85 20.68 -11.72 11.83
C LYS A 85 20.04 -11.64 10.45
N LYS A 86 19.79 -12.79 9.80
CA LYS A 86 19.09 -12.84 8.52
C LYS A 86 17.64 -12.36 8.71
N ARG A 87 16.93 -12.91 9.70
CA ARG A 87 15.56 -12.53 10.02
C ARG A 87 15.42 -11.05 10.37
N LEU A 88 16.34 -10.51 11.16
CA LEU A 88 16.34 -9.08 11.51
C LEU A 88 16.46 -8.19 10.26
N ARG A 89 17.33 -8.54 9.31
CA ARG A 89 17.43 -7.81 8.03
C ARG A 89 16.17 -7.90 7.18
N GLU A 90 15.44 -9.00 7.22
CA GLU A 90 14.15 -9.16 6.53
C GLU A 90 13.09 -8.25 7.16
N ILE A 91 12.99 -8.25 8.49
CA ILE A 91 12.08 -7.37 9.24
C ILE A 91 12.41 -5.90 8.95
N ASP A 92 13.67 -5.49 9.04
CA ASP A 92 14.08 -4.12 8.77
C ASP A 92 13.79 -3.67 7.33
N ARG A 93 13.89 -4.59 6.34
CA ARG A 93 13.49 -4.32 4.96
C ARG A 93 11.96 -4.15 4.83
N ARG A 94 11.19 -5.00 5.51
CA ARG A 94 9.72 -4.92 5.49
C ARG A 94 9.24 -3.64 6.15
N ILE A 95 9.81 -3.24 7.29
CA ILE A 95 9.52 -1.98 7.98
C ILE A 95 9.78 -0.78 7.04
N ARG A 96 10.93 -0.73 6.36
CA ARG A 96 11.23 0.35 5.41
C ARG A 96 10.23 0.39 4.24
N PHE A 97 9.84 -0.77 3.73
CA PHE A 97 8.84 -0.88 2.67
C PHE A 97 7.49 -0.33 3.13
N LEU A 98 6.98 -0.79 4.29
CA LEU A 98 5.68 -0.37 4.82
C LEU A 98 5.66 1.13 5.14
N ASN A 99 6.72 1.67 5.74
CA ASN A 99 6.84 3.11 5.98
C ASN A 99 6.70 3.90 4.67
N LYS A 100 7.45 3.53 3.63
CA LYS A 100 7.37 4.21 2.33
C LYS A 100 5.98 4.11 1.72
N ARG A 101 5.30 2.96 1.85
CA ARG A 101 3.92 2.79 1.34
C ARG A 101 2.93 3.68 2.08
N LEU A 102 3.07 3.83 3.41
CA LEU A 102 2.23 4.71 4.22
C LEU A 102 2.51 6.19 3.97
N GLU A 103 3.77 6.58 3.75
CA GLU A 103 4.14 7.97 3.41
C GLU A 103 3.51 8.44 2.11
N LEU A 104 3.43 7.56 1.11
CA LEU A 104 2.86 7.85 -0.21
C LEU A 104 1.35 7.57 -0.29
N ALA A 105 0.75 7.06 0.80
CA ALA A 105 -0.63 6.65 0.82
C ALA A 105 -1.59 7.83 0.69
N VAL A 106 -2.52 7.72 -0.26
CA VAL A 106 -3.69 8.60 -0.40
C VAL A 106 -4.91 7.76 -0.05
N VAL A 107 -5.41 7.93 1.16
CA VAL A 107 -6.61 7.20 1.61
C VAL A 107 -7.84 7.76 0.89
N VAL A 108 -8.54 6.88 0.18
CA VAL A 108 -9.79 7.21 -0.53
C VAL A 108 -10.94 6.53 0.19
N ASP A 109 -11.77 7.34 0.85
CA ASP A 109 -13.00 6.89 1.49
C ASP A 109 -14.19 7.13 0.55
N ASN A 110 -14.88 6.07 0.18
CA ASN A 110 -16.05 6.11 -0.68
C ASN A 110 -17.37 5.98 0.10
N SER A 111 -17.34 5.93 1.42
CA SER A 111 -18.54 5.75 2.27
C SER A 111 -19.63 6.81 2.04
N ALA A 112 -19.24 7.99 1.54
CA ALA A 112 -20.16 9.05 1.17
C ALA A 112 -20.87 8.85 -0.18
N ARG A 113 -20.39 7.90 -1.03
CA ARG A 113 -20.97 7.61 -2.34
C ARG A 113 -22.09 6.56 -2.20
N LYS A 114 -23.29 7.02 -1.94
CA LYS A 114 -24.43 6.10 -1.81
C LYS A 114 -24.97 5.70 -3.18
N SER A 115 -25.42 4.46 -3.30
CA SER A 115 -26.16 3.95 -4.47
C SER A 115 -27.38 4.84 -4.74
N GLY A 116 -27.52 5.34 -5.98
CA GLY A 116 -28.63 6.21 -6.39
C GLY A 116 -28.25 7.68 -6.63
N ASP A 117 -27.02 8.06 -6.35
CA ASP A 117 -26.51 9.38 -6.78
C ASP A 117 -26.01 9.29 -8.25
N THR A 118 -26.28 10.26 -9.09
CA THR A 118 -25.81 10.29 -10.50
C THR A 118 -24.29 10.16 -10.65
N ASN A 119 -23.56 10.46 -9.58
CA ASN A 119 -22.11 10.23 -9.48
C ASN A 119 -21.74 8.81 -9.01
N ALA A 120 -22.69 8.03 -8.46
CA ALA A 120 -22.43 6.64 -8.03
C ALA A 120 -22.44 5.66 -9.20
N GLU A 121 -23.00 6.05 -10.37
CA GLU A 121 -23.00 5.26 -11.61
C GLU A 121 -21.64 5.28 -12.33
N GLN A 122 -20.78 6.25 -12.00
CA GLN A 122 -19.44 6.35 -12.59
C GLN A 122 -18.42 5.60 -11.76
N ILE A 123 -17.58 4.82 -12.43
CA ILE A 123 -16.57 3.97 -11.81
C ILE A 123 -15.34 4.77 -11.46
N PHE A 124 -14.95 4.72 -10.18
CA PHE A 124 -13.72 5.27 -9.62
C PHE A 124 -13.02 4.21 -8.75
N PHE A 125 -11.91 4.61 -8.11
CA PHE A 125 -11.23 3.80 -7.12
C PHE A 125 -12.18 3.37 -5.99
N GLY A 126 -12.10 2.11 -5.56
CA GLY A 126 -12.94 1.53 -4.52
C GLY A 126 -14.32 1.04 -4.99
N ALA A 127 -14.63 1.15 -6.29
CA ALA A 127 -15.87 0.60 -6.84
C ALA A 127 -15.81 -0.92 -6.96
N THR A 128 -16.93 -1.57 -6.63
CA THR A 128 -17.22 -2.96 -7.02
C THR A 128 -18.07 -2.94 -8.28
N VAL A 129 -17.55 -3.53 -9.35
CA VAL A 129 -18.12 -3.50 -10.69
C VAL A 129 -18.47 -4.90 -11.14
N THR A 130 -19.72 -5.10 -11.57
CA THR A 130 -20.14 -6.31 -12.27
C THR A 130 -20.15 -6.01 -13.76
N TYR A 131 -19.45 -6.79 -14.56
CA TYR A 131 -19.42 -6.68 -16.00
C TYR A 131 -19.62 -8.03 -16.68
N SER A 132 -19.99 -8.04 -17.94
CA SER A 132 -20.16 -9.24 -18.77
C SER A 132 -19.38 -9.12 -20.06
N PRO A 133 -18.55 -10.12 -20.45
CA PRO A 133 -18.00 -10.20 -21.80
C PRO A 133 -19.11 -10.34 -22.84
N LEU A 134 -19.01 -9.57 -23.94
CA LEU A 134 -19.99 -9.66 -25.05
C LEU A 134 -19.68 -10.82 -25.99
N ALA A 135 -18.46 -11.36 -25.97
CA ALA A 135 -18.03 -12.48 -26.80
C ALA A 135 -17.15 -13.46 -26.05
N GLY A 136 -17.06 -14.69 -26.54
CA GLY A 136 -16.21 -15.74 -25.95
C GLY A 136 -16.95 -16.73 -25.08
N LYS A 137 -16.20 -17.57 -24.33
CA LYS A 137 -16.75 -18.63 -23.49
C LYS A 137 -17.56 -18.14 -22.27
N ASP A 138 -17.26 -16.93 -21.83
CA ASP A 138 -17.88 -16.31 -20.66
C ASP A 138 -18.89 -15.21 -21.06
N ALA A 139 -19.27 -15.15 -22.33
CA ALA A 139 -20.29 -14.22 -22.80
C ALA A 139 -21.59 -14.39 -22.03
N GLY A 140 -22.15 -13.29 -21.52
CA GLY A 140 -23.38 -13.26 -20.72
C GLY A 140 -23.20 -13.64 -19.25
N LYS A 141 -22.00 -14.00 -18.80
CA LYS A 141 -21.74 -14.25 -17.36
C LYS A 141 -21.33 -12.94 -16.68
N GLY A 142 -22.02 -12.63 -15.59
CA GLY A 142 -21.63 -11.53 -14.71
C GLY A 142 -20.34 -11.88 -13.94
N ILE A 143 -19.32 -11.06 -14.12
CA ILE A 143 -18.04 -11.16 -13.39
C ILE A 143 -17.94 -9.94 -12.50
N GLU A 144 -17.71 -10.15 -11.21
CA GLU A 144 -17.57 -9.08 -10.23
C GLU A 144 -16.09 -8.85 -9.89
N VAL A 145 -15.68 -7.58 -9.86
CA VAL A 145 -14.34 -7.16 -9.43
C VAL A 145 -14.45 -5.90 -8.58
N THR A 146 -13.59 -5.80 -7.55
CA THR A 146 -13.45 -4.60 -6.73
C THR A 146 -12.13 -3.92 -7.02
N ILE A 147 -12.15 -2.63 -7.35
CA ILE A 147 -10.96 -1.84 -7.66
C ILE A 147 -10.35 -1.33 -6.37
N VAL A 148 -9.16 -1.82 -6.06
CA VAL A 148 -8.45 -1.53 -4.79
C VAL A 148 -7.03 -1.01 -5.03
N GLY A 149 -6.32 -0.68 -3.95
CA GLY A 149 -4.91 -0.30 -3.97
C GLY A 149 -3.99 -1.43 -4.44
N VAL A 150 -2.77 -1.07 -4.83
CA VAL A 150 -1.76 -2.03 -5.28
C VAL A 150 -1.40 -3.04 -4.17
N ASP A 151 -1.45 -2.60 -2.92
CA ASP A 151 -1.14 -3.44 -1.75
C ASP A 151 -2.35 -4.21 -1.21
N GLU A 152 -3.50 -4.10 -1.86
CA GLU A 152 -4.77 -4.68 -1.41
C GLU A 152 -5.31 -5.76 -2.34
N VAL A 153 -4.54 -6.13 -3.35
CA VAL A 153 -4.92 -7.17 -4.33
C VAL A 153 -5.13 -8.51 -3.62
N ASP A 154 -6.30 -9.12 -3.88
CA ASP A 154 -6.69 -10.42 -3.36
C ASP A 154 -7.54 -11.12 -4.43
N LEU A 155 -6.95 -12.12 -5.09
CA LEU A 155 -7.61 -12.83 -6.19
C LEU A 155 -8.79 -13.70 -5.71
N GLU A 156 -8.77 -14.16 -4.47
CA GLU A 156 -9.87 -14.96 -3.90
C GLU A 156 -11.13 -14.11 -3.70
N LYS A 157 -10.94 -12.79 -3.49
CA LYS A 157 -12.03 -11.82 -3.33
C LYS A 157 -12.30 -11.01 -4.59
N ASN A 158 -11.69 -11.36 -5.72
CA ASN A 158 -11.75 -10.58 -6.96
C ASN A 158 -11.32 -9.11 -6.80
N HIS A 159 -10.41 -8.83 -5.86
CA HIS A 159 -9.82 -7.51 -5.68
C HIS A 159 -8.71 -7.29 -6.70
N VAL A 160 -8.90 -6.32 -7.57
CA VAL A 160 -7.96 -5.97 -8.63
C VAL A 160 -7.30 -4.62 -8.36
N SER A 161 -6.01 -4.51 -8.69
CA SER A 161 -5.32 -3.22 -8.56
C SER A 161 -5.89 -2.18 -9.51
N TRP A 162 -6.03 -0.94 -9.05
CA TRP A 162 -6.44 0.20 -9.87
C TRP A 162 -5.49 0.48 -11.06
N VAL A 163 -4.24 0.00 -11.02
CA VAL A 163 -3.29 0.10 -12.14
C VAL A 163 -3.39 -1.07 -13.13
N SER A 164 -4.19 -2.09 -12.84
CA SER A 164 -4.39 -3.23 -13.72
C SER A 164 -5.07 -2.84 -15.04
N PRO A 165 -4.86 -3.57 -16.16
CA PRO A 165 -5.50 -3.28 -17.43
C PRO A 165 -7.02 -3.22 -17.35
N ILE A 166 -7.63 -4.13 -16.57
CA ILE A 166 -9.08 -4.16 -16.38
C ILE A 166 -9.57 -2.92 -15.61
N ALA A 167 -8.92 -2.56 -14.51
CA ALA A 167 -9.32 -1.38 -13.75
C ALA A 167 -9.14 -0.09 -14.56
N LYS A 168 -8.07 0.02 -15.35
CA LYS A 168 -7.84 1.17 -16.26
C LYS A 168 -8.91 1.30 -17.34
N ALA A 169 -9.45 0.18 -17.84
CA ALA A 169 -10.55 0.20 -18.81
C ALA A 169 -11.88 0.59 -18.17
N LEU A 170 -12.12 0.16 -16.92
CA LEU A 170 -13.36 0.43 -16.20
C LEU A 170 -13.43 1.84 -15.60
N ILE A 171 -12.31 2.36 -15.07
CA ILE A 171 -12.28 3.68 -14.40
C ILE A 171 -12.75 4.78 -15.37
N LYS A 172 -13.66 5.64 -14.88
CA LYS A 172 -14.37 6.73 -15.56
C LYS A 172 -15.54 6.29 -16.43
N SER A 173 -15.71 5.01 -16.74
CA SER A 173 -16.89 4.49 -17.42
C SER A 173 -18.11 4.47 -16.50
N ARG A 174 -19.29 4.25 -17.05
CA ARG A 174 -20.57 4.26 -16.34
C ARG A 174 -21.32 2.96 -16.52
N LEU A 175 -22.34 2.78 -15.72
CA LEU A 175 -23.33 1.71 -15.88
C LEU A 175 -23.88 1.70 -17.31
N GLY A 176 -23.89 0.54 -17.97
CA GLY A 176 -24.35 0.33 -19.34
C GLY A 176 -23.30 0.65 -20.43
N ASP A 177 -22.13 1.18 -20.08
CA ASP A 177 -21.07 1.41 -21.07
C ASP A 177 -20.44 0.08 -21.53
N CYS A 178 -20.07 0.04 -22.82
CA CYS A 178 -19.23 -1.01 -23.40
C CYS A 178 -17.77 -0.53 -23.46
N VAL A 179 -16.85 -1.31 -22.90
CA VAL A 179 -15.42 -0.96 -22.86
C VAL A 179 -14.55 -2.12 -23.33
N MET A 180 -13.37 -1.78 -23.88
CA MET A 180 -12.39 -2.77 -24.36
C MET A 180 -11.34 -3.05 -23.30
N ILE A 181 -11.21 -4.30 -22.90
CA ILE A 181 -10.14 -4.76 -21.99
C ILE A 181 -9.04 -5.41 -22.82
N GLN A 182 -7.80 -5.02 -22.56
CA GLN A 182 -6.63 -5.70 -23.12
C GLN A 182 -6.27 -6.90 -22.25
N THR A 183 -6.37 -8.11 -22.79
CA THR A 183 -5.95 -9.35 -22.14
C THR A 183 -4.73 -9.94 -22.87
N PRO A 184 -3.97 -10.86 -22.25
CA PRO A 184 -2.87 -11.53 -22.93
C PRO A 184 -3.28 -12.32 -24.18
N THR A 185 -4.56 -12.70 -24.27
CA THR A 185 -5.16 -13.46 -25.39
C THR A 185 -5.79 -12.57 -26.45
N GLY A 186 -5.80 -11.25 -26.27
CA GLY A 186 -6.41 -10.27 -27.19
C GLY A 186 -7.31 -9.27 -26.49
N SER A 187 -7.95 -8.41 -27.27
CA SER A 187 -8.92 -7.43 -26.78
C SER A 187 -10.29 -8.08 -26.60
N VAL A 188 -10.91 -7.85 -25.45
CA VAL A 188 -12.27 -8.34 -25.15
C VAL A 188 -13.16 -7.14 -24.87
N GLU A 189 -14.31 -7.08 -25.55
CA GLU A 189 -15.34 -6.09 -25.28
C GLU A 189 -16.24 -6.60 -24.15
N ILE A 190 -16.49 -5.72 -23.17
CA ILE A 190 -17.33 -6.01 -22.00
C ILE A 190 -18.39 -4.94 -21.83
N GLU A 191 -19.53 -5.30 -21.27
CA GLU A 191 -20.61 -4.41 -20.86
C GLU A 191 -20.64 -4.29 -19.33
N ILE A 192 -20.80 -3.08 -18.80
CA ILE A 192 -20.87 -2.79 -17.38
C ILE A 192 -22.32 -2.95 -16.93
N LEU A 193 -22.56 -3.95 -16.08
CA LEU A 193 -23.91 -4.34 -15.63
C LEU A 193 -24.30 -3.70 -14.30
N ASN A 194 -23.34 -3.45 -13.41
CA ASN A 194 -23.60 -2.88 -12.08
C ASN A 194 -22.37 -2.16 -11.54
N VAL A 195 -22.59 -1.10 -10.76
CA VAL A 195 -21.55 -0.35 -10.05
C VAL A 195 -22.02 -0.11 -8.62
N GLN A 196 -21.21 -0.50 -7.65
CA GLN A 196 -21.50 -0.32 -6.22
C GLN A 196 -20.29 0.22 -5.48
N TYR A 197 -20.54 0.97 -4.41
CA TYR A 197 -19.53 1.42 -3.45
C TYR A 197 -19.91 0.90 -2.06
N LEU A 198 -19.00 0.15 -1.45
CA LEU A 198 -19.18 -0.47 -0.13
C LEU A 198 -18.65 0.43 0.97
#